data_6e414a376c013b3a5aa577190e1d585b
#
_entry.id   6e414a376c013b3a5aa577190e1d585b
#
_cell.length_a   1.000
_cell.length_b   1.000
_cell.length_c   1.000
_cell.angle_alpha   90.00
_cell.angle_beta   90.00
_cell.angle_gamma   90.00
#
_symmetry.space_group_name_H-M   'P 1'
#
loop_
_entity.id
_entity.type
_entity.pdbx_description
1 polymer ?
#
loop_
_entity_poly.entity_id
_entity_poly.type
_entity_poly.pdbx_seq_one_letter_code
_entity_poly.pdbx_strand_id
1 'polypeptide(L)'
;MRNKNDLQQKILTTIQKHNLIQKGDKIVIGVSGGPDSMCLLNCLFCLQKILGVELVVAHINHMLREEAEEETKYVKEFCEKIGILCFVKYANIAKLSQEQKLGTEEMGRKVRYDFFEEVAKKTQANKIATAHNSNDNVETVLMNLLRGSGISGLKGIEIKVDRNWKQEDGTAIKEKSIEYIRPILECDRAEIEAYCAEKGLNPKIDRTNLENDYTRNRIRNQLIPYLQKDFNPNVIQSLNRLSELAGEEEEYFKEIILQTYETLKIGENEEEIILNLKKFNHLPKVIKARVLLYTINKVIGTVQGIGKIHVEDCIKLCANNIGNKYLTPNKNVKIFVKQGNIFVKKM
;
A
#
# COMPACT_ATOMS: atom_id res chain seq x y z
N MET A 1 -22.32 12.02 26.68
CA MET A 1 -22.48 10.59 26.29
C MET A 1 -22.12 10.49 24.83
N ARG A 2 -20.92 9.98 24.48
CA ARG A 2 -20.56 9.67 23.08
C ARG A 2 -21.44 8.52 22.60
N ASN A 3 -22.03 8.68 21.42
CA ASN A 3 -22.99 7.73 20.85
C ASN A 3 -22.38 6.33 20.69
N LYS A 4 -23.12 5.29 21.12
CA LYS A 4 -22.73 3.86 21.10
C LYS A 4 -22.40 3.27 19.70
N ASN A 5 -22.47 4.08 18.63
CA ASN A 5 -22.24 3.63 17.24
C ASN A 5 -21.14 4.43 16.51
N ASP A 6 -20.24 5.09 17.26
CA ASP A 6 -19.31 6.07 16.65
C ASP A 6 -18.32 5.43 15.65
N LEU A 7 -17.67 4.31 16.00
CA LEU A 7 -16.66 3.71 15.14
C LEU A 7 -17.24 3.06 13.86
N GLN A 8 -18.36 2.33 13.96
CA GLN A 8 -18.99 1.74 12.78
C GLN A 8 -19.48 2.82 11.81
N GLN A 9 -20.04 3.89 12.34
CA GLN A 9 -20.48 5.03 11.53
C GLN A 9 -19.29 5.75 10.88
N LYS A 10 -18.17 5.92 11.61
CA LYS A 10 -16.92 6.47 11.07
C LYS A 10 -16.40 5.62 9.91
N ILE A 11 -16.34 4.30 10.09
CA ILE A 11 -15.91 3.36 9.04
C ILE A 11 -16.85 3.42 7.83
N LEU A 12 -18.17 3.46 8.05
CA LEU A 12 -19.14 3.61 6.96
C LEU A 12 -18.93 4.93 6.19
N THR A 13 -18.69 6.02 6.91
CA THR A 13 -18.38 7.33 6.30
C THR A 13 -17.09 7.27 5.48
N THR A 14 -16.02 6.63 6.00
CA THR A 14 -14.76 6.42 5.27
C THR A 14 -14.99 5.59 4.00
N ILE A 15 -15.76 4.50 4.08
CA ILE A 15 -16.12 3.67 2.94
C ILE A 15 -16.82 4.49 1.86
N GLN A 16 -17.77 5.34 2.24
CA GLN A 16 -18.55 6.19 1.32
C GLN A 16 -17.69 7.33 0.74
N LYS A 17 -16.94 8.07 1.60
CA LYS A 17 -16.07 9.18 1.21
C LYS A 17 -15.08 8.77 0.11
N HIS A 18 -14.50 7.58 0.25
CA HIS A 18 -13.45 7.10 -0.65
C HIS A 18 -13.93 6.07 -1.69
N ASN A 19 -15.25 5.80 -1.75
CA ASN A 19 -15.82 4.80 -2.65
C ASN A 19 -15.09 3.45 -2.57
N LEU A 20 -14.87 2.94 -1.32
CA LEU A 20 -14.09 1.72 -1.11
C LEU A 20 -14.88 0.45 -1.43
N ILE A 21 -16.19 0.47 -1.22
CA ILE A 21 -17.05 -0.70 -1.34
C ILE A 21 -18.30 -0.32 -2.12
N GLN A 22 -18.68 -1.20 -3.05
CA GLN A 22 -19.90 -1.08 -3.84
C GLN A 22 -20.81 -2.28 -3.58
N LYS A 23 -22.10 -2.09 -3.79
CA LYS A 23 -23.09 -3.18 -3.69
C LYS A 23 -22.75 -4.30 -4.68
N GLY A 24 -22.75 -5.53 -4.20
CA GLY A 24 -22.38 -6.72 -4.97
C GLY A 24 -20.89 -7.07 -4.91
N ASP A 25 -20.06 -6.26 -4.23
CA ASP A 25 -18.65 -6.61 -4.01
C ASP A 25 -18.53 -7.88 -3.17
N LYS A 26 -17.52 -8.68 -3.48
CA LYS A 26 -17.05 -9.79 -2.67
C LYS A 26 -15.67 -9.49 -2.12
N ILE A 27 -15.55 -9.49 -0.80
CA ILE A 27 -14.39 -8.94 -0.09
C ILE A 27 -13.68 -10.04 0.70
N VAL A 28 -12.39 -10.24 0.43
CA VAL A 28 -11.51 -11.03 1.30
C VAL A 28 -10.96 -10.14 2.40
N ILE A 29 -11.18 -10.50 3.65
CA ILE A 29 -10.66 -9.78 4.82
C ILE A 29 -9.45 -10.53 5.34
N GLY A 30 -8.28 -9.85 5.37
CA GLY A 30 -7.08 -10.38 6.02
C GLY A 30 -7.19 -10.25 7.53
N VAL A 31 -7.28 -11.37 8.25
CA VAL A 31 -7.48 -11.42 9.70
C VAL A 31 -6.30 -12.11 10.37
N SER A 32 -5.60 -11.40 11.28
CA SER A 32 -4.49 -11.95 12.06
C SER A 32 -4.91 -12.48 13.45
N GLY A 33 -6.11 -12.12 13.93
CA GLY A 33 -6.55 -12.39 15.30
C GLY A 33 -6.28 -11.24 16.27
N GLY A 34 -5.47 -10.25 15.86
CA GLY A 34 -5.20 -9.05 16.65
C GLY A 34 -6.34 -8.00 16.58
N PRO A 35 -6.30 -6.96 17.46
CA PRO A 35 -7.39 -6.01 17.64
C PRO A 35 -7.83 -5.33 16.35
N ASP A 36 -6.91 -4.83 15.54
CA ASP A 36 -7.22 -4.11 14.30
C ASP A 36 -8.00 -5.00 13.32
N SER A 37 -7.54 -6.25 13.14
CA SER A 37 -8.14 -7.17 12.18
C SER A 37 -9.50 -7.72 12.65
N MET A 38 -9.66 -7.94 13.96
CA MET A 38 -10.94 -8.36 14.54
C MET A 38 -11.95 -7.24 14.54
N CYS A 39 -11.52 -6.01 14.79
CA CYS A 39 -12.34 -4.80 14.64
C CYS A 39 -12.84 -4.66 13.19
N LEU A 40 -11.96 -4.72 12.20
CA LEU A 40 -12.32 -4.65 10.78
C LEU A 40 -13.33 -5.72 10.40
N LEU A 41 -13.07 -7.00 10.77
CA LEU A 41 -13.97 -8.11 10.48
C LEU A 41 -15.36 -7.88 11.09
N ASN A 42 -15.43 -7.53 12.38
CA ASN A 42 -16.69 -7.32 13.06
C ASN A 42 -17.47 -6.12 12.49
N CYS A 43 -16.80 -5.00 12.21
CA CYS A 43 -17.43 -3.84 11.59
C CYS A 43 -18.01 -4.16 10.21
N LEU A 44 -17.23 -4.80 9.33
CA LEU A 44 -17.71 -5.17 7.99
C LEU A 44 -18.85 -6.19 8.07
N PHE A 45 -18.81 -7.14 9.00
CA PHE A 45 -19.91 -8.06 9.25
C PHE A 45 -21.19 -7.34 9.67
N CYS A 46 -21.13 -6.40 10.62
CA CYS A 46 -22.29 -5.62 11.04
C CYS A 46 -22.85 -4.74 9.90
N LEU A 47 -21.98 -4.22 9.03
CA LEU A 47 -22.35 -3.38 7.89
C LEU A 47 -22.71 -4.18 6.63
N GLN A 48 -22.49 -5.49 6.61
CA GLN A 48 -22.60 -6.35 5.42
C GLN A 48 -23.95 -6.19 4.69
N LYS A 49 -25.05 -6.21 5.42
CA LYS A 49 -26.39 -6.06 4.83
C LYS A 49 -26.64 -4.67 4.26
N ILE A 50 -26.13 -3.63 4.93
CA ILE A 50 -26.25 -2.23 4.49
C ILE A 50 -25.43 -2.01 3.22
N LEU A 51 -24.22 -2.55 3.18
CA LEU A 51 -23.31 -2.46 2.04
C LEU A 51 -23.71 -3.40 0.88
N GLY A 52 -24.49 -4.43 1.16
CA GLY A 52 -24.90 -5.43 0.15
C GLY A 52 -23.74 -6.23 -0.41
N VAL A 53 -22.82 -6.72 0.44
CA VAL A 53 -21.56 -7.39 0.07
C VAL A 53 -21.49 -8.81 0.59
N GLU A 54 -20.60 -9.61 -0.02
CA GLU A 54 -20.20 -10.91 0.49
C GLU A 54 -18.82 -10.81 1.15
N LEU A 55 -18.65 -11.47 2.30
CA LEU A 55 -17.41 -11.47 3.07
C LEU A 55 -16.80 -12.87 3.13
N VAL A 56 -15.47 -12.90 3.01
CA VAL A 56 -14.65 -14.10 3.17
C VAL A 56 -13.44 -13.73 4.02
N VAL A 57 -13.00 -14.62 4.90
CA VAL A 57 -11.81 -14.38 5.75
C VAL A 57 -10.62 -15.19 5.24
N ALA A 58 -9.45 -14.56 5.21
CA ALA A 58 -8.17 -15.19 5.00
C ALA A 58 -7.27 -14.98 6.23
N HIS A 59 -6.89 -16.08 6.89
CA HIS A 59 -6.00 -16.10 8.05
C HIS A 59 -4.73 -16.87 7.73
N ILE A 60 -3.56 -16.35 8.18
CA ILE A 60 -2.28 -17.03 8.03
C ILE A 60 -1.66 -17.27 9.39
N ASN A 61 -1.35 -18.55 9.65
CA ASN A 61 -0.48 -18.94 10.74
C ASN A 61 0.98 -18.94 10.23
N HIS A 62 1.78 -18.01 10.70
CA HIS A 62 3.17 -17.86 10.28
C HIS A 62 4.12 -18.93 10.87
N MET A 63 3.64 -19.77 11.77
CA MET A 63 4.40 -20.83 12.47
C MET A 63 5.69 -20.31 13.12
N LEU A 64 5.67 -19.07 13.62
CA LEU A 64 6.82 -18.45 14.29
C LEU A 64 6.83 -18.71 15.81
N ARG A 65 5.67 -19.10 16.39
CA ARG A 65 5.47 -19.24 17.82
C ARG A 65 4.30 -20.19 18.12
N GLU A 66 4.28 -20.74 19.33
CA GLU A 66 3.25 -21.68 19.75
C GLU A 66 1.86 -21.03 19.86
N GLU A 67 1.80 -19.77 20.32
CA GLU A 67 0.54 -19.01 20.46
C GLU A 67 -0.21 -18.78 19.13
N ALA A 68 0.47 -18.90 17.98
CA ALA A 68 -0.14 -18.75 16.67
C ALA A 68 -1.26 -19.78 16.40
N GLU A 69 -1.23 -20.95 17.06
CA GLU A 69 -2.29 -21.93 16.95
C GLU A 69 -3.56 -21.48 17.70
N GLU A 70 -3.42 -20.88 18.87
CA GLU A 70 -4.55 -20.28 19.60
C GLU A 70 -5.20 -19.14 18.84
N GLU A 71 -4.39 -18.31 18.16
CA GLU A 71 -4.90 -17.24 17.28
C GLU A 71 -5.70 -17.82 16.13
N THR A 72 -5.18 -18.87 15.48
CA THR A 72 -5.87 -19.58 14.39
C THR A 72 -7.18 -20.17 14.85
N LYS A 73 -7.20 -20.84 16.00
CA LYS A 73 -8.40 -21.39 16.61
C LYS A 73 -9.44 -20.31 16.90
N TYR A 74 -9.02 -19.22 17.54
CA TYR A 74 -9.88 -18.08 17.85
C TYR A 74 -10.54 -17.48 16.60
N VAL A 75 -9.76 -17.25 15.52
CA VAL A 75 -10.30 -16.71 14.26
C VAL A 75 -11.29 -17.68 13.63
N LYS A 76 -11.00 -18.99 13.60
CA LYS A 76 -11.93 -20.00 13.05
C LYS A 76 -13.24 -20.03 13.82
N GLU A 77 -13.20 -20.14 15.15
CA GLU A 77 -14.38 -20.18 16.01
C GLU A 77 -15.22 -18.90 15.85
N PHE A 78 -14.58 -17.74 15.75
CA PHE A 78 -15.28 -16.49 15.51
C PHE A 78 -15.98 -16.47 14.15
N CYS A 79 -15.31 -16.92 13.09
CA CYS A 79 -15.90 -17.00 11.74
C CYS A 79 -17.07 -18.00 11.67
N GLU A 80 -16.95 -19.14 12.30
CA GLU A 80 -18.04 -20.12 12.42
C GLU A 80 -19.26 -19.53 13.12
N LYS A 81 -19.04 -18.83 14.25
CA LYS A 81 -20.10 -18.17 15.02
C LYS A 81 -20.90 -17.15 14.20
N ILE A 82 -20.21 -16.39 13.30
CA ILE A 82 -20.85 -15.37 12.47
C ILE A 82 -21.22 -15.88 11.06
N GLY A 83 -20.97 -17.16 10.75
CA GLY A 83 -21.33 -17.77 9.47
C GLY A 83 -20.52 -17.28 8.27
N ILE A 84 -19.25 -16.83 8.47
CA ILE A 84 -18.37 -16.38 7.39
C ILE A 84 -17.33 -17.45 7.06
N LEU A 85 -17.16 -17.73 5.77
CA LEU A 85 -16.17 -18.69 5.28
C LEU A 85 -14.74 -18.21 5.60
N CYS A 86 -13.95 -19.06 6.25
CA CYS A 86 -12.57 -18.77 6.64
C CYS A 86 -11.59 -19.73 5.97
N PHE A 87 -10.65 -19.17 5.21
CA PHE A 87 -9.50 -19.88 4.66
C PHE A 87 -8.29 -19.69 5.56
N VAL A 88 -7.59 -20.79 5.86
CA VAL A 88 -6.38 -20.74 6.71
C VAL A 88 -5.20 -21.33 5.95
N LYS A 89 -4.06 -20.64 6.01
CA LYS A 89 -2.78 -21.11 5.48
C LYS A 89 -1.76 -21.18 6.60
N TYR A 90 -1.05 -22.31 6.67
CA TYR A 90 0.11 -22.49 7.54
C TYR A 90 1.37 -22.30 6.71
N ALA A 91 2.26 -21.40 7.14
CA ALA A 91 3.50 -21.10 6.42
C ALA A 91 4.65 -20.89 7.40
N ASN A 92 5.68 -21.73 7.30
CA ASN A 92 6.91 -21.57 8.09
C ASN A 92 7.74 -20.44 7.52
N ILE A 93 7.50 -19.22 8.01
CA ILE A 93 8.13 -18.00 7.49
C ILE A 93 9.63 -17.99 7.75
N ALA A 94 10.12 -18.54 8.87
CA ALA A 94 11.55 -18.62 9.16
C ALA A 94 12.29 -19.44 8.08
N LYS A 95 11.74 -20.61 7.71
CA LYS A 95 12.30 -21.48 6.68
C LYS A 95 12.27 -20.81 5.29
N LEU A 96 11.12 -20.24 4.91
CA LEU A 96 10.95 -19.55 3.63
C LEU A 96 11.86 -18.31 3.50
N SER A 97 12.08 -17.58 4.58
CA SER A 97 12.98 -16.44 4.66
C SER A 97 14.44 -16.85 4.34
N GLN A 98 14.89 -17.95 4.92
CA GLN A 98 16.24 -18.49 4.65
C GLN A 98 16.38 -18.98 3.19
N GLU A 99 15.40 -19.72 2.67
CA GLU A 99 15.41 -20.26 1.30
C GLU A 99 15.42 -19.15 0.23
N GLN A 100 14.64 -18.07 0.44
CA GLN A 100 14.55 -16.97 -0.52
C GLN A 100 15.51 -15.81 -0.24
N LYS A 101 16.32 -15.88 0.82
CA LYS A 101 17.25 -14.83 1.27
C LYS A 101 16.57 -13.45 1.44
N LEU A 102 15.36 -13.46 1.97
CA LEU A 102 14.57 -12.27 2.31
C LEU A 102 14.49 -12.11 3.83
N GLY A 103 14.30 -10.88 4.30
CA GLY A 103 14.01 -10.65 5.71
C GLY A 103 12.71 -11.32 6.15
N THR A 104 12.62 -11.76 7.40
CA THR A 104 11.43 -12.46 7.94
C THR A 104 10.16 -11.63 7.80
N GLU A 105 10.23 -10.31 8.05
CA GLU A 105 9.10 -9.40 7.88
C GLU A 105 8.65 -9.30 6.41
N GLU A 106 9.61 -9.15 5.49
CA GLU A 106 9.35 -9.07 4.05
C GLU A 106 8.75 -10.37 3.51
N MET A 107 9.30 -11.53 3.95
CA MET A 107 8.76 -12.84 3.60
C MET A 107 7.35 -13.04 4.14
N GLY A 108 7.10 -12.71 5.40
CA GLY A 108 5.76 -12.77 6.01
C GLY A 108 4.77 -11.89 5.27
N ARG A 109 5.20 -10.69 4.85
CA ARG A 109 4.39 -9.80 4.03
C ARG A 109 4.09 -10.41 2.66
N LYS A 110 5.08 -10.94 1.95
CA LYS A 110 4.91 -11.58 0.64
C LYS A 110 3.91 -12.73 0.72
N VAL A 111 4.13 -13.70 1.62
CA VAL A 111 3.24 -14.85 1.81
C VAL A 111 1.80 -14.42 2.12
N ARG A 112 1.64 -13.35 2.90
CA ARG A 112 0.32 -12.79 3.24
C ARG A 112 -0.42 -12.27 2.01
N TYR A 113 0.23 -11.45 1.20
CA TYR A 113 -0.41 -10.90 0.00
C TYR A 113 -0.68 -11.97 -1.04
N ASP A 114 0.26 -12.90 -1.28
CA ASP A 114 0.10 -14.02 -2.20
C ASP A 114 -1.12 -14.89 -1.79
N PHE A 115 -1.28 -15.15 -0.49
CA PHE A 115 -2.42 -15.93 0.00
C PHE A 115 -3.75 -15.18 -0.10
N PHE A 116 -3.77 -13.89 0.18
CA PHE A 116 -5.00 -13.11 0.01
C PHE A 116 -5.47 -13.10 -1.44
N GLU A 117 -4.55 -12.99 -2.38
CA GLU A 117 -4.83 -13.07 -3.81
C GLU A 117 -5.28 -14.48 -4.23
N GLU A 118 -4.67 -15.53 -3.68
CA GLU A 118 -5.09 -16.92 -3.89
C GLU A 118 -6.55 -17.14 -3.45
N VAL A 119 -6.91 -16.65 -2.25
CA VAL A 119 -8.28 -16.75 -1.73
C VAL A 119 -9.24 -15.89 -2.57
N ALA A 120 -8.85 -14.69 -2.96
CA ALA A 120 -9.67 -13.83 -3.81
C ALA A 120 -9.97 -14.49 -5.17
N LYS A 121 -8.98 -15.14 -5.79
CA LYS A 121 -9.17 -15.93 -7.01
C LYS A 121 -10.17 -17.06 -6.80
N LYS A 122 -9.91 -17.89 -5.80
CA LYS A 122 -10.72 -19.07 -5.50
C LYS A 122 -12.18 -18.72 -5.23
N THR A 123 -12.43 -17.58 -4.61
CA THR A 123 -13.77 -17.12 -4.23
C THR A 123 -14.38 -16.13 -5.23
N GLN A 124 -13.64 -15.75 -6.27
CA GLN A 124 -14.03 -14.70 -7.23
C GLN A 124 -14.25 -13.33 -6.57
N ALA A 125 -13.54 -13.05 -5.47
CA ALA A 125 -13.59 -11.76 -4.82
C ALA A 125 -12.86 -10.71 -5.66
N ASN A 126 -13.40 -9.50 -5.66
CA ASN A 126 -12.83 -8.35 -6.39
C ASN A 126 -12.13 -7.36 -5.47
N LYS A 127 -12.24 -7.55 -4.14
CA LYS A 127 -11.58 -6.69 -3.15
C LYS A 127 -10.89 -7.49 -2.05
N ILE A 128 -9.80 -6.90 -1.53
CA ILE A 128 -9.09 -7.40 -0.34
C ILE A 128 -9.04 -6.28 0.68
N ALA A 129 -9.62 -6.49 1.86
CA ALA A 129 -9.60 -5.55 2.96
C ALA A 129 -8.49 -5.89 3.96
N THR A 130 -7.68 -4.89 4.31
CA THR A 130 -6.60 -5.01 5.31
C THR A 130 -6.78 -4.00 6.44
N ALA A 131 -6.40 -4.40 7.65
CA ALA A 131 -6.66 -3.68 8.89
C ALA A 131 -5.56 -2.65 9.25
N HIS A 132 -5.05 -1.90 8.27
CA HIS A 132 -4.16 -0.78 8.57
C HIS A 132 -4.98 0.37 9.16
N ASN A 133 -4.46 0.98 10.23
CA ASN A 133 -5.07 2.07 10.97
C ASN A 133 -4.27 3.38 10.87
N SER A 134 -4.72 4.45 11.50
CA SER A 134 -4.09 5.77 11.44
C SER A 134 -2.69 5.81 12.10
N ASN A 135 -2.45 4.97 13.09
CA ASN A 135 -1.14 4.85 13.71
C ASN A 135 -0.14 4.16 12.76
N ASP A 136 -0.57 3.12 12.03
CA ASP A 136 0.27 2.49 10.99
C ASP A 136 0.64 3.48 9.89
N ASN A 137 -0.30 4.39 9.55
CA ASN A 137 -0.03 5.46 8.59
C ASN A 137 1.08 6.39 9.08
N VAL A 138 0.99 6.85 10.32
CA VAL A 138 2.02 7.70 10.96
C VAL A 138 3.37 7.00 11.02
N GLU A 139 3.41 5.72 11.39
CA GLU A 139 4.65 4.93 11.35
C GLU A 139 5.27 4.93 9.95
N THR A 140 4.44 4.74 8.92
CA THR A 140 4.89 4.72 7.53
C THR A 140 5.40 6.09 7.08
N VAL A 141 4.71 7.18 7.43
CA VAL A 141 5.13 8.56 7.15
C VAL A 141 6.49 8.85 7.79
N LEU A 142 6.66 8.52 9.07
CA LEU A 142 7.93 8.71 9.78
C LEU A 142 9.05 7.85 9.20
N MET A 143 8.79 6.58 8.87
CA MET A 143 9.77 5.73 8.20
C MET A 143 10.24 6.31 6.87
N ASN A 144 9.31 6.83 6.06
CA ASN A 144 9.61 7.43 4.78
C ASN A 144 10.38 8.74 4.93
N LEU A 145 9.99 9.58 5.90
CA LEU A 145 10.71 10.81 6.24
C LEU A 145 12.16 10.53 6.63
N LEU A 146 12.38 9.58 7.53
CA LEU A 146 13.72 9.19 8.00
C LEU A 146 14.60 8.58 6.89
N ARG A 147 13.99 7.99 5.87
CA ARG A 147 14.67 7.47 4.67
C ARG A 147 14.94 8.56 3.62
N GLY A 148 14.51 9.80 3.86
CA GLY A 148 14.69 10.91 2.91
C GLY A 148 13.75 10.86 1.71
N SER A 149 12.59 10.25 1.85
CA SER A 149 11.58 10.24 0.80
C SER A 149 11.06 11.64 0.52
N GLY A 150 10.75 11.92 -0.76
CA GLY A 150 10.05 13.14 -1.16
C GLY A 150 8.59 13.18 -0.72
N ILE A 151 7.83 14.17 -1.22
CA ILE A 151 6.40 14.38 -0.89
C ILE A 151 5.59 13.09 -1.13
N SER A 152 5.85 12.35 -2.21
CA SER A 152 5.19 11.08 -2.50
C SER A 152 5.32 10.02 -1.39
N GLY A 153 6.41 10.06 -0.61
CA GLY A 153 6.57 9.18 0.56
C GLY A 153 5.77 9.65 1.77
N LEU A 154 5.45 10.96 1.86
CA LEU A 154 4.70 11.54 2.97
C LEU A 154 3.20 11.28 2.86
N LYS A 155 2.68 10.90 1.69
CA LYS A 155 1.27 10.46 1.54
C LYS A 155 0.94 9.21 2.37
N GLY A 156 1.95 8.53 2.90
CA GLY A 156 1.78 7.38 3.78
C GLY A 156 1.14 6.17 3.09
N ILE A 157 0.17 5.57 3.77
CA ILE A 157 -0.56 4.38 3.30
C ILE A 157 -1.75 4.80 2.46
N GLU A 158 -1.79 4.38 1.19
CA GLU A 158 -2.95 4.65 0.33
C GLU A 158 -4.18 3.89 0.82
N ILE A 159 -5.33 4.57 0.88
CA ILE A 159 -6.58 4.00 1.39
C ILE A 159 -7.13 2.92 0.48
N LYS A 160 -6.85 3.01 -0.82
CA LYS A 160 -7.12 1.98 -1.82
C LYS A 160 -6.01 1.90 -2.85
N VAL A 161 -5.75 0.71 -3.37
CA VAL A 161 -4.72 0.44 -4.39
C VAL A 161 -5.21 -0.65 -5.32
N ASP A 162 -5.21 -0.37 -6.62
CA ASP A 162 -5.43 -1.38 -7.64
C ASP A 162 -4.15 -2.17 -7.89
N ARG A 163 -4.24 -3.49 -7.83
CA ARG A 163 -3.17 -4.37 -8.28
C ARG A 163 -3.62 -5.14 -9.51
N ASN A 164 -2.97 -4.87 -10.61
CA ASN A 164 -3.14 -5.63 -11.84
C ASN A 164 -2.52 -7.02 -11.66
N TRP A 165 -3.30 -8.03 -12.00
CA TRP A 165 -2.92 -9.41 -11.90
C TRP A 165 -2.50 -9.94 -13.26
N LYS A 166 -1.28 -10.50 -13.35
CA LYS A 166 -0.82 -11.25 -14.53
C LYS A 166 -1.07 -12.74 -14.29
N GLN A 167 -1.80 -13.39 -15.19
CA GLN A 167 -1.84 -14.86 -15.21
C GLN A 167 -0.53 -15.38 -15.82
N GLU A 168 0.02 -16.46 -15.24
CA GLU A 168 1.29 -17.07 -15.67
C GLU A 168 1.19 -17.83 -17.00
N ASP A 169 0.01 -18.01 -17.56
CA ASP A 169 -0.25 -18.88 -18.72
C ASP A 169 -0.30 -18.15 -20.09
N GLY A 170 0.03 -16.87 -20.14
CA GLY A 170 0.17 -16.12 -21.40
C GLY A 170 -1.11 -15.91 -22.20
N THR A 171 -2.28 -16.33 -21.72
CA THR A 171 -3.55 -16.03 -22.37
C THR A 171 -4.01 -14.63 -22.01
N ALA A 172 -4.29 -13.79 -23.02
CA ALA A 172 -4.81 -12.45 -22.87
C ALA A 172 -6.25 -12.49 -22.34
N ILE A 173 -6.43 -12.75 -21.05
CA ILE A 173 -7.68 -12.54 -20.35
C ILE A 173 -7.67 -11.10 -19.84
N LYS A 174 -8.77 -10.36 -20.06
CA LYS A 174 -9.02 -9.05 -19.45
C LYS A 174 -8.58 -9.12 -17.98
N GLU A 175 -7.52 -8.38 -17.64
CA GLU A 175 -6.94 -8.31 -16.30
C GLU A 175 -8.04 -7.96 -15.31
N LYS A 176 -8.42 -8.91 -14.47
CA LYS A 176 -9.28 -8.64 -13.32
C LYS A 176 -8.38 -8.01 -12.28
N SER A 177 -8.40 -6.69 -12.16
CA SER A 177 -7.70 -6.00 -11.08
C SER A 177 -8.36 -6.34 -9.75
N ILE A 178 -7.57 -6.66 -8.73
CA ILE A 178 -8.03 -6.77 -7.35
C ILE A 178 -7.72 -5.45 -6.65
N GLU A 179 -8.74 -4.84 -6.07
CA GLU A 179 -8.57 -3.61 -5.30
C GLU A 179 -8.30 -3.92 -3.83
N TYR A 180 -7.18 -3.44 -3.30
CA TYR A 180 -6.88 -3.46 -1.87
C TYR A 180 -7.47 -2.25 -1.20
N ILE A 181 -8.27 -2.45 -0.15
CA ILE A 181 -8.93 -1.38 0.60
C ILE A 181 -8.55 -1.41 2.08
N ARG A 182 -8.62 -0.25 2.74
CA ARG A 182 -8.27 -0.08 4.15
C ARG A 182 -9.34 0.72 4.90
N PRO A 183 -10.49 0.09 5.18
CA PRO A 183 -11.66 0.80 5.71
C PRO A 183 -11.46 1.46 7.08
N ILE A 184 -10.47 0.99 7.87
CA ILE A 184 -10.15 1.52 9.21
C ILE A 184 -8.92 2.43 9.23
N LEU A 185 -8.42 2.87 8.05
CA LEU A 185 -7.20 3.69 7.98
C LEU A 185 -7.35 5.04 8.70
N GLU A 186 -8.54 5.59 8.77
CA GLU A 186 -8.83 6.84 9.48
C GLU A 186 -9.15 6.63 10.99
N CYS A 187 -9.21 5.38 11.47
CA CYS A 187 -9.45 5.06 12.87
C CYS A 187 -8.13 5.00 13.66
N ASP A 188 -8.11 5.53 14.87
CA ASP A 188 -6.95 5.40 15.73
C ASP A 188 -7.02 4.12 16.60
N ARG A 189 -5.87 3.77 17.17
CA ARG A 189 -5.73 2.53 17.94
C ARG A 189 -6.62 2.52 19.18
N ALA A 190 -6.79 3.66 19.85
CA ALA A 190 -7.61 3.75 21.04
C ALA A 190 -9.10 3.56 20.73
N GLU A 191 -9.58 4.09 19.59
CA GLU A 191 -10.94 3.86 19.09
C GLU A 191 -11.17 2.37 18.79
N ILE A 192 -10.18 1.70 18.17
CA ILE A 192 -10.25 0.27 17.82
C ILE A 192 -10.28 -0.59 19.07
N GLU A 193 -9.40 -0.34 20.03
CA GLU A 193 -9.33 -1.06 21.31
C GLU A 193 -10.63 -0.88 22.12
N ALA A 194 -11.14 0.34 22.21
CA ALA A 194 -12.41 0.64 22.85
C ALA A 194 -13.59 -0.11 22.21
N TYR A 195 -13.61 -0.15 20.87
CA TYR A 195 -14.63 -0.91 20.13
C TYR A 195 -14.53 -2.42 20.40
N CYS A 196 -13.32 -2.99 20.39
CA CYS A 196 -13.14 -4.41 20.70
C CYS A 196 -13.64 -4.73 22.11
N ALA A 197 -13.35 -3.89 23.09
CA ALA A 197 -13.83 -4.06 24.48
C ALA A 197 -15.36 -3.96 24.55
N GLU A 198 -15.97 -2.96 23.90
CA GLU A 198 -17.44 -2.78 23.87
C GLU A 198 -18.16 -3.98 23.26
N LYS A 199 -17.61 -4.54 22.17
CA LYS A 199 -18.21 -5.69 21.47
C LYS A 199 -17.85 -7.04 22.09
N GLY A 200 -17.07 -7.07 23.16
CA GLY A 200 -16.61 -8.32 23.79
C GLY A 200 -15.73 -9.16 22.86
N LEU A 201 -15.07 -8.52 21.92
CA LEU A 201 -14.03 -9.18 21.12
C LEU A 201 -12.81 -9.35 22.00
N ASN A 202 -12.29 -10.55 22.09
CA ASN A 202 -11.09 -10.87 22.89
C ASN A 202 -9.89 -11.11 21.95
N PRO A 203 -9.40 -10.07 21.26
CA PRO A 203 -8.32 -10.23 20.30
C PRO A 203 -7.04 -10.66 21.01
N LYS A 204 -6.25 -11.46 20.32
CA LYS A 204 -4.95 -11.90 20.82
C LYS A 204 -3.91 -10.79 20.59
N ILE A 205 -3.17 -10.45 21.62
CA ILE A 205 -2.11 -9.42 21.53
C ILE A 205 -0.79 -10.12 21.21
N ASP A 206 -0.21 -9.77 20.08
CA ASP A 206 1.10 -10.24 19.67
C ASP A 206 2.20 -9.59 20.52
N ARG A 207 2.88 -10.38 21.34
CA ARG A 207 3.97 -9.91 22.22
C ARG A 207 5.19 -9.42 21.44
N THR A 208 5.42 -9.90 20.23
CA THR A 208 6.56 -9.43 19.39
C THR A 208 6.40 -7.98 18.94
N ASN A 209 5.19 -7.41 19.02
CA ASN A 209 4.99 -5.97 18.81
C ASN A 209 5.69 -5.10 19.87
N LEU A 210 6.07 -5.65 21.01
CA LEU A 210 6.81 -4.96 22.08
C LEU A 210 8.33 -5.02 21.87
N GLU A 211 8.82 -5.89 21.00
CA GLU A 211 10.24 -6.00 20.70
C GLU A 211 10.67 -4.83 19.80
N ASN A 212 11.89 -4.29 20.06
CA ASN A 212 12.40 -3.11 19.34
C ASN A 212 13.43 -3.46 18.25
N ASP A 213 13.45 -4.69 17.78
CA ASP A 213 14.43 -5.16 16.79
C ASP A 213 14.19 -4.55 15.40
N TYR A 214 12.94 -4.26 15.07
CA TYR A 214 12.57 -3.66 13.80
C TYR A 214 12.39 -2.14 13.90
N THR A 215 12.83 -1.41 12.88
CA THR A 215 12.69 0.05 12.80
C THR A 215 11.25 0.51 13.03
N ARG A 216 10.27 -0.22 12.50
CA ARG A 216 8.85 0.09 12.68
C ARG A 216 8.43 0.02 14.15
N ASN A 217 8.84 -1.03 14.86
CA ASN A 217 8.56 -1.18 16.29
C ASN A 217 9.23 -0.09 17.12
N ARG A 218 10.47 0.30 16.78
CA ARG A 218 11.16 1.43 17.43
C ARG A 218 10.43 2.75 17.26
N ILE A 219 9.88 3.01 16.06
CA ILE A 219 9.07 4.21 15.82
C ILE A 219 7.81 4.16 16.67
N ARG A 220 7.10 3.02 16.69
CA ARG A 220 5.87 2.80 17.46
C ARG A 220 6.07 2.93 18.96
N ASN A 221 7.07 2.25 19.49
CA ASN A 221 7.24 2.06 20.94
C ASN A 221 8.10 3.15 21.59
N GLN A 222 8.92 3.87 20.82
CA GLN A 222 9.87 4.85 21.35
C GLN A 222 9.65 6.25 20.75
N LEU A 223 9.72 6.39 19.42
CA LEU A 223 9.72 7.72 18.79
C LEU A 223 8.35 8.42 18.91
N ILE A 224 7.26 7.74 18.58
CA ILE A 224 5.91 8.34 18.66
C ILE A 224 5.57 8.72 20.10
N PRO A 225 5.75 7.86 21.13
CA PRO A 225 5.53 8.26 22.52
C PRO A 225 6.41 9.42 22.98
N TYR A 226 7.67 9.46 22.56
CA TYR A 226 8.57 10.57 22.84
C TYR A 226 8.06 11.88 22.24
N LEU A 227 7.67 11.87 20.97
CA LEU A 227 7.10 13.04 20.31
C LEU A 227 5.79 13.51 20.95
N GLN A 228 4.94 12.57 21.38
CA GLN A 228 3.67 12.90 22.05
C GLN A 228 3.90 13.54 23.41
N LYS A 229 4.87 13.03 24.17
CA LYS A 229 5.15 13.50 25.54
C LYS A 229 5.85 14.86 25.55
N ASP A 230 6.92 15.01 24.76
CA ASP A 230 7.86 16.11 24.92
C ASP A 230 7.67 17.22 23.87
N PHE A 231 6.90 16.99 22.78
CA PHE A 231 6.73 17.97 21.69
C PHE A 231 5.26 18.29 21.41
N ASN A 232 4.45 17.29 21.05
CA ASN A 232 3.06 17.53 20.67
C ASN A 232 2.18 16.32 21.01
N PRO A 233 1.29 16.41 22.00
CA PRO A 233 0.37 15.33 22.34
C PRO A 233 -0.48 14.85 21.17
N ASN A 234 -0.73 15.73 20.19
CA ASN A 234 -1.54 15.46 18.99
C ASN A 234 -0.68 15.17 17.75
N VAL A 235 0.57 14.67 17.90
CA VAL A 235 1.49 14.43 16.77
C VAL A 235 0.92 13.42 15.76
N ILE A 236 0.17 12.42 16.22
CA ILE A 236 -0.47 11.41 15.36
C ILE A 236 -1.45 12.11 14.42
N GLN A 237 -2.35 12.96 14.94
CA GLN A 237 -3.32 13.69 14.13
C GLN A 237 -2.64 14.70 13.20
N SER A 238 -1.55 15.33 13.67
CA SER A 238 -0.77 16.28 12.85
C SER A 238 -0.09 15.60 11.66
N LEU A 239 0.51 14.41 11.88
CA LEU A 239 1.15 13.65 10.81
C LEU A 239 0.12 13.02 9.85
N ASN A 240 -1.05 12.61 10.33
CA ASN A 240 -2.12 12.15 9.45
C ASN A 240 -2.64 13.28 8.55
N ARG A 241 -2.81 14.51 9.07
CA ARG A 241 -3.17 15.67 8.25
C ARG A 241 -2.09 16.00 7.20
N LEU A 242 -0.81 15.93 7.58
CA LEU A 242 0.29 16.09 6.62
C LEU A 242 0.22 15.04 5.52
N SER A 243 -0.06 13.79 5.88
CA SER A 243 -0.21 12.68 4.93
C SER A 243 -1.40 12.90 3.97
N GLU A 244 -2.53 13.39 4.48
CA GLU A 244 -3.71 13.72 3.66
C GLU A 244 -3.39 14.82 2.65
N LEU A 245 -2.80 15.94 3.09
CA LEU A 245 -2.39 17.05 2.21
C LEU A 245 -1.37 16.59 1.15
N ALA A 246 -0.36 15.79 1.55
CA ALA A 246 0.61 15.24 0.61
C ALA A 246 -0.06 14.30 -0.41
N GLY A 247 -1.09 13.56 0.00
CA GLY A 247 -1.88 12.70 -0.88
C GLY A 247 -2.67 13.50 -1.92
N GLU A 248 -3.34 14.59 -1.50
CA GLU A 248 -4.07 15.49 -2.40
C GLU A 248 -3.15 16.15 -3.43
N GLU A 249 -1.96 16.64 -3.00
CA GLU A 249 -0.97 17.18 -3.91
C GLU A 249 -0.45 16.13 -4.91
N GLU A 250 -0.18 14.90 -4.47
CA GLU A 250 0.28 13.82 -5.36
C GLU A 250 -0.79 13.43 -6.39
N GLU A 251 -2.07 13.41 -6.03
CA GLU A 251 -3.15 13.10 -6.98
C GLU A 251 -3.27 14.22 -8.04
N TYR A 252 -3.19 15.47 -7.63
CA TYR A 252 -3.14 16.62 -8.57
C TYR A 252 -1.94 16.53 -9.52
N PHE A 253 -0.74 16.25 -9.00
CA PHE A 253 0.43 16.05 -9.85
C PHE A 253 0.30 14.86 -10.79
N LYS A 254 -0.34 13.78 -10.37
CA LYS A 254 -0.57 12.60 -11.20
C LYS A 254 -1.39 12.95 -12.45
N GLU A 255 -2.45 13.73 -12.31
CA GLU A 255 -3.24 14.22 -13.45
C GLU A 255 -2.41 15.07 -14.41
N ILE A 256 -1.65 16.04 -13.87
CA ILE A 256 -0.76 16.90 -14.68
C ILE A 256 0.29 16.05 -15.42
N ILE A 257 0.86 15.06 -14.75
CA ILE A 257 1.90 14.21 -15.35
C ILE A 257 1.33 13.40 -16.50
N LEU A 258 0.13 12.79 -16.32
CA LEU A 258 -0.53 12.02 -17.37
C LEU A 258 -0.84 12.89 -18.59
N GLN A 259 -1.44 14.06 -18.40
CA GLN A 259 -1.73 15.00 -19.48
C GLN A 259 -0.43 15.47 -20.18
N THR A 260 0.59 15.83 -19.40
CA THR A 260 1.89 16.26 -19.93
C THR A 260 2.56 15.15 -20.71
N TYR A 261 2.57 13.93 -20.18
CA TYR A 261 3.14 12.77 -20.86
C TYR A 261 2.50 12.56 -22.24
N GLU A 262 1.17 12.57 -22.34
CA GLU A 262 0.48 12.42 -23.62
C GLU A 262 0.81 13.54 -24.62
N THR A 263 1.06 14.77 -24.16
CA THR A 263 1.48 15.87 -25.06
C THR A 263 2.94 15.77 -25.51
N LEU A 264 3.78 15.08 -24.75
CA LEU A 264 5.20 14.89 -25.07
C LEU A 264 5.43 13.62 -25.90
N LYS A 265 4.60 12.63 -25.73
CA LYS A 265 4.74 11.31 -26.37
C LYS A 265 4.69 11.42 -27.89
N ILE A 266 5.72 10.86 -28.54
CA ILE A 266 5.82 10.75 -30.00
C ILE A 266 5.57 9.29 -30.42
N GLY A 267 6.11 8.34 -29.65
CA GLY A 267 5.98 6.92 -29.89
C GLY A 267 6.10 6.11 -28.60
N GLU A 268 5.43 4.96 -28.58
CA GLU A 268 5.43 4.05 -27.44
C GLU A 268 5.27 2.61 -27.93
N ASN A 269 6.12 1.71 -27.46
CA ASN A 269 5.99 0.27 -27.59
C ASN A 269 6.41 -0.42 -26.29
N GLU A 270 6.41 -1.75 -26.23
CA GLU A 270 6.72 -2.53 -25.03
C GLU A 270 8.15 -2.33 -24.51
N GLU A 271 9.09 -1.90 -25.37
CA GLU A 271 10.51 -1.75 -25.01
C GLU A 271 10.98 -0.30 -24.91
N GLU A 272 10.25 0.63 -25.55
CA GLU A 272 10.75 1.99 -25.71
C GLU A 272 9.62 3.02 -25.73
N ILE A 273 9.88 4.16 -25.11
CA ILE A 273 9.04 5.37 -25.18
C ILE A 273 9.87 6.54 -25.71
N ILE A 274 9.29 7.29 -26.65
CA ILE A 274 9.94 8.44 -27.31
C ILE A 274 9.16 9.70 -26.93
N LEU A 275 9.87 10.70 -26.38
CA LEU A 275 9.31 11.99 -25.98
C LEU A 275 9.92 13.14 -26.76
N ASN A 276 9.15 14.20 -27.01
CA ASN A 276 9.61 15.42 -27.66
C ASN A 276 10.55 16.22 -26.75
N LEU A 277 11.82 16.36 -27.12
CA LEU A 277 12.84 17.05 -26.34
C LEU A 277 12.55 18.54 -26.18
N LYS A 278 12.11 19.22 -27.24
CA LYS A 278 11.83 20.65 -27.21
C LYS A 278 10.72 21.00 -26.24
N LYS A 279 9.58 20.30 -26.34
CA LYS A 279 8.46 20.45 -25.39
C LYS A 279 8.88 20.11 -23.97
N PHE A 280 9.63 19.00 -23.77
CA PHE A 280 10.15 18.60 -22.47
C PHE A 280 11.01 19.69 -21.83
N ASN A 281 11.92 20.32 -22.59
CA ASN A 281 12.81 21.36 -22.07
C ASN A 281 12.10 22.64 -21.63
N HIS A 282 10.88 22.89 -22.08
CA HIS A 282 10.07 24.04 -21.63
C HIS A 282 9.30 23.78 -20.32
N LEU A 283 9.24 22.53 -19.84
CA LEU A 283 8.53 22.20 -18.62
C LEU A 283 9.25 22.73 -17.36
N PRO A 284 8.52 23.04 -16.28
CA PRO A 284 9.10 23.28 -14.97
C PRO A 284 9.94 22.08 -14.47
N LYS A 285 11.01 22.34 -13.71
CA LYS A 285 11.94 21.29 -13.23
C LYS A 285 11.21 20.15 -12.51
N VAL A 286 10.21 20.48 -11.68
CA VAL A 286 9.44 19.48 -10.91
C VAL A 286 8.63 18.56 -11.82
N ILE A 287 8.06 19.08 -12.91
CA ILE A 287 7.31 18.30 -13.90
C ILE A 287 8.24 17.42 -14.74
N LYS A 288 9.39 17.96 -15.18
CA LYS A 288 10.43 17.17 -15.87
C LYS A 288 10.80 15.90 -15.09
N ALA A 289 11.10 16.09 -13.79
CA ALA A 289 11.50 14.97 -12.93
C ALA A 289 10.40 13.91 -12.81
N ARG A 290 9.16 14.33 -12.59
CA ARG A 290 8.01 13.44 -12.43
C ARG A 290 7.65 12.73 -13.74
N VAL A 291 7.67 13.41 -14.87
CA VAL A 291 7.42 12.80 -16.19
C VAL A 291 8.49 11.78 -16.54
N LEU A 292 9.78 12.05 -16.26
CA LEU A 292 10.84 11.05 -16.46
C LEU A 292 10.61 9.81 -15.61
N LEU A 293 10.32 9.95 -14.32
CA LEU A 293 10.03 8.83 -13.44
C LEU A 293 8.80 8.04 -13.90
N TYR A 294 7.74 8.73 -14.31
CA TYR A 294 6.55 8.11 -14.88
C TYR A 294 6.88 7.30 -16.15
N THR A 295 7.66 7.89 -17.07
CA THR A 295 8.07 7.23 -18.31
C THR A 295 8.93 6.01 -18.04
N ILE A 296 9.91 6.11 -17.11
CA ILE A 296 10.74 4.99 -16.70
C ILE A 296 9.87 3.87 -16.12
N ASN A 297 8.94 4.22 -15.23
CA ASN A 297 8.02 3.23 -14.64
C ASN A 297 7.19 2.50 -15.70
N LYS A 298 6.71 3.20 -16.72
CA LYS A 298 5.99 2.57 -17.85
C LYS A 298 6.87 1.56 -18.62
N VAL A 299 8.15 1.87 -18.81
CA VAL A 299 9.07 1.03 -19.59
C VAL A 299 9.52 -0.22 -18.81
N ILE A 300 9.86 -0.08 -17.52
CA ILE A 300 10.47 -1.17 -16.74
C ILE A 300 9.64 -1.62 -15.53
N GLY A 301 8.45 -1.04 -15.30
CA GLY A 301 7.53 -1.42 -14.22
C GLY A 301 7.95 -0.99 -12.81
N THR A 302 9.07 -0.26 -12.66
CA THR A 302 9.59 0.16 -11.36
C THR A 302 10.48 1.39 -11.47
N VAL A 303 10.52 2.18 -10.39
CA VAL A 303 11.51 3.27 -10.21
C VAL A 303 12.46 3.00 -9.04
N GLN A 304 12.43 1.77 -8.51
CA GLN A 304 13.30 1.39 -7.40
C GLN A 304 14.78 1.54 -7.75
N GLY A 305 15.55 2.15 -6.86
CA GLY A 305 16.98 2.43 -7.06
C GLY A 305 17.27 3.70 -7.86
N ILE A 306 16.24 4.43 -8.34
CA ILE A 306 16.42 5.70 -9.05
C ILE A 306 16.27 6.86 -8.06
N GLY A 307 17.41 7.42 -7.65
CA GLY A 307 17.46 8.58 -6.74
C GLY A 307 17.42 9.92 -7.48
N LYS A 308 17.30 11.00 -6.71
CA LYS A 308 17.28 12.40 -7.20
C LYS A 308 18.42 12.72 -8.14
N ILE A 309 19.64 12.29 -7.84
CA ILE A 309 20.85 12.53 -8.65
C ILE A 309 20.68 11.94 -10.06
N HIS A 310 20.20 10.71 -10.17
CA HIS A 310 19.98 10.05 -11.46
C HIS A 310 18.98 10.82 -12.33
N VAL A 311 17.89 11.31 -11.71
CA VAL A 311 16.87 12.12 -12.42
C VAL A 311 17.44 13.47 -12.86
N GLU A 312 18.21 14.16 -12.00
CA GLU A 312 18.85 15.43 -12.33
C GLU A 312 19.87 15.29 -13.46
N ASP A 313 20.62 14.21 -13.51
CA ASP A 313 21.56 13.93 -14.60
C ASP A 313 20.83 13.67 -15.92
N CYS A 314 19.70 12.94 -15.90
CA CYS A 314 18.85 12.79 -17.08
C CYS A 314 18.28 14.13 -17.57
N ILE A 315 17.86 15.01 -16.66
CA ILE A 315 17.38 16.36 -17.02
C ILE A 315 18.52 17.18 -17.65
N LYS A 316 19.74 17.12 -17.10
CA LYS A 316 20.92 17.80 -17.67
C LYS A 316 21.28 17.26 -19.05
N LEU A 317 21.22 15.93 -19.27
CA LEU A 317 21.42 15.31 -20.59
C LEU A 317 20.44 15.89 -21.62
N CYS A 318 19.16 15.99 -21.25
CA CYS A 318 18.11 16.56 -22.10
C CYS A 318 18.31 18.06 -22.36
N ALA A 319 18.67 18.85 -21.35
CA ALA A 319 18.88 20.30 -21.47
C ALA A 319 20.05 20.65 -22.38
N ASN A 320 21.15 19.91 -22.27
CA ASN A 320 22.37 20.14 -23.05
C ASN A 320 22.31 19.52 -24.45
N ASN A 321 21.24 18.79 -24.80
CA ASN A 321 21.06 18.11 -26.10
C ASN A 321 22.32 17.33 -26.53
N ILE A 322 22.96 16.64 -25.58
CA ILE A 322 24.21 15.93 -25.82
C ILE A 322 23.89 14.65 -26.61
N GLY A 323 24.08 14.71 -27.92
CA GLY A 323 24.05 13.53 -28.79
C GLY A 323 25.18 12.55 -28.46
N ASN A 324 25.00 11.28 -28.81
CA ASN A 324 25.96 10.18 -28.59
C ASN A 324 26.31 9.83 -27.13
N LYS A 325 25.62 10.40 -26.14
CA LYS A 325 25.68 9.99 -24.73
C LYS A 325 24.37 9.34 -24.30
N TYR A 326 24.49 8.39 -23.42
CA TYR A 326 23.35 7.79 -22.74
C TYR A 326 23.59 7.71 -21.23
N LEU A 327 22.52 7.62 -20.48
CA LEU A 327 22.54 7.37 -19.04
C LEU A 327 21.77 6.09 -18.75
N THR A 328 22.22 5.36 -17.74
CA THR A 328 21.54 4.19 -17.20
C THR A 328 21.19 4.44 -15.74
N PRO A 329 20.09 5.18 -15.46
CA PRO A 329 19.69 5.49 -14.07
C PRO A 329 19.40 4.24 -13.24
N ASN A 330 19.10 3.15 -13.91
CA ASN A 330 18.96 1.80 -13.38
C ASN A 330 19.52 0.81 -14.43
N LYS A 331 20.01 -0.37 -13.99
CA LYS A 331 20.55 -1.41 -14.87
C LYS A 331 19.59 -1.91 -15.97
N ASN A 332 18.29 -1.65 -15.83
CA ASN A 332 17.23 -2.13 -16.71
C ASN A 332 16.73 -1.06 -17.69
N VAL A 333 17.21 0.20 -17.60
CA VAL A 333 16.74 1.29 -18.46
C VAL A 333 17.87 2.18 -18.94
N LYS A 334 17.81 2.55 -20.22
CA LYS A 334 18.74 3.45 -20.90
C LYS A 334 17.98 4.68 -21.38
N ILE A 335 18.56 5.89 -21.14
CA ILE A 335 18.02 7.17 -21.58
C ILE A 335 19.06 7.88 -22.43
N PHE A 336 18.65 8.35 -23.61
CA PHE A 336 19.51 9.12 -24.52
C PHE A 336 18.70 10.11 -25.35
N VAL A 337 19.40 11.08 -25.94
CA VAL A 337 18.83 12.08 -26.82
C VAL A 337 19.31 11.84 -28.24
N LYS A 338 18.38 11.82 -29.21
CA LYS A 338 18.70 11.68 -30.64
C LYS A 338 17.64 12.42 -31.47
N GLN A 339 18.10 13.19 -32.48
CA GLN A 339 17.22 13.88 -33.44
C GLN A 339 16.08 14.70 -32.80
N GLY A 340 16.38 15.46 -31.73
CA GLY A 340 15.38 16.27 -31.04
C GLY A 340 14.37 15.51 -30.19
N ASN A 341 14.64 14.22 -29.90
CA ASN A 341 13.78 13.36 -29.11
C ASN A 341 14.53 12.72 -27.96
N ILE A 342 13.82 12.41 -26.88
CA ILE A 342 14.29 11.65 -25.71
C ILE A 342 13.80 10.22 -25.86
N PHE A 343 14.72 9.30 -25.80
CA PHE A 343 14.45 7.86 -25.85
C PHE A 343 14.63 7.27 -24.46
N VAL A 344 13.60 6.61 -23.95
CA VAL A 344 13.62 5.83 -22.70
C VAL A 344 13.40 4.38 -23.09
N LYS A 345 14.45 3.57 -23.02
CA LYS A 345 14.47 2.21 -23.56
C LYS A 345 14.82 1.18 -22.50
N LYS A 346 14.12 0.05 -22.52
CA LYS A 346 14.45 -1.14 -21.72
C LYS A 346 15.78 -1.75 -22.18
N MET A 347 16.58 -2.23 -21.22
CA MET A 347 17.87 -2.88 -21.48
C MET A 347 17.77 -4.39 -21.33
#